data_1655d0f6dcc4bccfb7bba6fb70e3963e
#
_entry.id   1655d0f6dcc4bccfb7bba6fb70e3963e
#
_cell.length_a   1.000
_cell.length_b   1.000
_cell.length_c   1.000
_cell.angle_alpha   90.00
_cell.angle_beta   90.00
_cell.angle_gamma   90.00
#
_symmetry.space_group_name_H-M   'P 1'
#
loop_
_entity.id
_entity.type
_entity.pdbx_description
1 polymer ?
#
loop_
_entity_poly.entity_id
_entity_poly.type
_entity_poly.pdbx_seq_one_letter_code
_entity_poly.pdbx_strand_id
1 'polypeptide(L)'
;MRIVIKSVLVAGGLLVAGLLTLRITGLDPQYIDPSSSEFVERGRTARPGLWLSGEVVSEPVSDWDWVYQVNDPIRGNTIMLETQTWYGVPHSVTISPTARGKELYIGGSEQDFRLERDFPHSKRWWANIERDPRVRMKIDGKIYEMTVALVADRTEVARLIGRDPVTRTVDAQGNEQITGVRHYWRVYQRNVPEYGDGSTVARLN
;
A
#
# COMPACT_ATOMS: atom_id res chain seq x y z
N MET A 1 5.39 40.71 20.29
CA MET A 1 6.09 39.46 20.52
C MET A 1 5.27 38.42 21.34
N ARG A 2 4.73 38.78 22.51
CA ARG A 2 3.94 37.83 23.36
C ARG A 2 2.68 37.26 22.69
N ILE A 3 1.97 38.03 21.85
CA ILE A 3 0.77 37.59 21.14
C ILE A 3 1.13 36.57 20.07
N VAL A 4 2.18 36.80 19.29
CA VAL A 4 2.65 35.88 18.26
C VAL A 4 3.04 34.51 18.85
N ILE A 5 3.77 34.52 19.98
CA ILE A 5 4.17 33.29 20.67
C ILE A 5 2.92 32.51 21.15
N LYS A 6 1.93 33.17 21.73
CA LYS A 6 0.68 32.51 22.15
C LYS A 6 -0.07 31.92 20.95
N SER A 7 -0.16 32.64 19.83
CA SER A 7 -0.82 32.13 18.63
C SER A 7 -0.10 30.90 18.06
N VAL A 8 1.22 30.88 18.02
CA VAL A 8 2.02 29.74 17.57
C VAL A 8 1.83 28.52 18.50
N LEU A 9 1.81 28.73 19.81
CA LEU A 9 1.58 27.63 20.76
C LEU A 9 0.16 27.05 20.64
N VAL A 10 -0.85 27.89 20.46
CA VAL A 10 -2.24 27.43 20.25
C VAL A 10 -2.35 26.67 18.94
N ALA A 11 -1.80 27.19 17.84
CA ALA A 11 -1.80 26.51 16.56
C ALA A 11 -1.07 25.16 16.61
N GLY A 12 0.10 25.12 17.27
CA GLY A 12 0.84 23.87 17.50
C GLY A 12 0.04 22.86 18.33
N GLY A 13 -0.61 23.30 19.39
CA GLY A 13 -1.48 22.46 20.23
C GLY A 13 -2.66 21.87 19.45
N LEU A 14 -3.32 22.66 18.62
CA LEU A 14 -4.42 22.22 17.77
C LEU A 14 -3.96 21.21 16.73
N LEU A 15 -2.78 21.42 16.12
CA LEU A 15 -2.20 20.48 15.17
C LEU A 15 -1.91 19.12 15.83
N VAL A 16 -1.28 19.12 17.02
CA VAL A 16 -0.98 17.90 17.78
C VAL A 16 -2.29 17.19 18.16
N ALA A 17 -3.28 17.90 18.66
CA ALA A 17 -4.58 17.34 19.00
C ALA A 17 -5.26 16.72 17.75
N GLY A 18 -5.22 17.41 16.60
CA GLY A 18 -5.74 16.90 15.34
C GLY A 18 -5.05 15.61 14.89
N LEU A 19 -3.71 15.56 14.97
CA LEU A 19 -2.94 14.36 14.61
C LEU A 19 -3.23 13.20 15.57
N LEU A 20 -3.35 13.45 16.86
CA LEU A 20 -3.72 12.41 17.84
C LEU A 20 -5.13 11.87 17.58
N THR A 21 -6.08 12.75 17.27
CA THR A 21 -7.44 12.35 16.89
C THR A 21 -7.40 11.46 15.65
N LEU A 22 -6.71 11.89 14.60
CA LEU A 22 -6.56 11.10 13.37
C LEU A 22 -5.85 9.75 13.60
N ARG A 23 -4.91 9.68 14.53
CA ARG A 23 -4.25 8.42 14.90
C ARG A 23 -5.24 7.43 15.54
N ILE A 24 -6.22 7.91 16.28
CA ILE A 24 -7.23 7.07 16.95
C ILE A 24 -8.37 6.71 15.99
N THR A 25 -8.91 7.72 15.28
CA THR A 25 -10.06 7.53 14.40
C THR A 25 -9.70 6.97 13.03
N GLY A 26 -8.45 7.15 12.61
CA GLY A 26 -7.99 6.85 11.27
C GLY A 26 -8.49 7.85 10.23
N LEU A 27 -7.96 7.73 9.04
CA LEU A 27 -8.47 8.36 7.82
C LEU A 27 -8.27 7.35 6.69
N ASP A 28 -9.29 6.55 6.45
CA ASP A 28 -9.25 5.52 5.42
C ASP A 28 -9.13 6.15 4.02
N PRO A 29 -8.36 5.53 3.11
CA PRO A 29 -8.34 5.94 1.72
C PRO A 29 -9.72 5.75 1.09
N GLN A 30 -10.11 6.68 0.21
CA GLN A 30 -11.39 6.64 -0.46
C GLN A 30 -11.19 6.20 -1.91
N TYR A 31 -11.90 5.16 -2.33
CA TYR A 31 -11.91 4.73 -3.72
C TYR A 31 -12.54 5.81 -4.61
N ILE A 32 -11.96 6.01 -5.79
CA ILE A 32 -12.49 6.88 -6.84
C ILE A 32 -12.91 5.98 -7.99
N ASP A 33 -14.19 6.05 -8.35
CA ASP A 33 -14.72 5.30 -9.48
C ASP A 33 -14.00 5.71 -10.78
N PRO A 34 -13.42 4.75 -11.53
CA PRO A 34 -12.76 5.03 -12.80
C PRO A 34 -13.67 5.67 -13.87
N SER A 35 -14.98 5.53 -13.74
CA SER A 35 -15.96 6.17 -14.64
C SER A 35 -16.30 7.63 -14.25
N SER A 36 -15.82 8.08 -13.09
CA SER A 36 -16.14 9.41 -12.58
C SER A 36 -15.30 10.52 -13.23
N SER A 37 -15.83 11.75 -13.25
CA SER A 37 -15.07 12.93 -13.67
C SER A 37 -13.85 13.19 -12.78
N GLU A 38 -13.91 12.82 -11.51
CA GLU A 38 -12.79 12.95 -10.58
C GLU A 38 -11.61 12.06 -11.00
N PHE A 39 -11.86 10.84 -11.49
CA PHE A 39 -10.80 9.98 -12.02
C PHE A 39 -10.14 10.60 -13.26
N VAL A 40 -10.94 11.14 -14.18
CA VAL A 40 -10.42 11.80 -15.40
C VAL A 40 -9.53 12.99 -15.03
N GLU A 41 -9.93 13.79 -14.04
CA GLU A 41 -9.19 14.97 -13.58
C GLU A 41 -7.90 14.60 -12.84
N ARG A 42 -7.97 13.59 -11.95
CA ARG A 42 -6.89 13.25 -11.03
C ARG A 42 -5.98 12.12 -11.51
N GLY A 43 -6.46 11.27 -12.41
CA GLY A 43 -5.73 10.09 -12.89
C GLY A 43 -5.44 9.05 -11.81
N ARG A 44 -6.28 8.99 -10.75
CA ARG A 44 -6.07 8.13 -9.57
C ARG A 44 -7.34 7.38 -9.21
N THR A 45 -7.17 6.13 -8.79
CA THR A 45 -8.28 5.28 -8.32
C THR A 45 -8.58 5.43 -6.84
N ALA A 46 -7.84 6.26 -6.10
CA ALA A 46 -8.14 6.51 -4.70
C ALA A 46 -7.61 7.87 -4.22
N ARG A 47 -8.30 8.45 -3.27
CA ARG A 47 -7.74 9.49 -2.40
C ARG A 47 -6.93 8.80 -1.30
N PRO A 48 -5.68 9.20 -1.06
CA PRO A 48 -4.87 8.60 -0.02
C PRO A 48 -5.46 8.87 1.37
N GLY A 49 -5.29 7.91 2.25
CA GLY A 49 -5.57 8.04 3.66
C GLY A 49 -4.31 8.19 4.50
N LEU A 50 -4.50 8.17 5.83
CA LEU A 50 -3.44 8.18 6.81
C LEU A 50 -3.50 6.88 7.63
N TRP A 51 -3.55 7.00 8.96
CA TRP A 51 -3.66 5.82 9.84
C TRP A 51 -4.92 5.01 9.53
N LEU A 52 -4.77 3.71 9.33
CA LEU A 52 -5.90 2.80 9.31
C LEU A 52 -6.35 2.48 10.74
N SER A 53 -7.64 2.51 10.98
CA SER A 53 -8.26 2.13 12.25
C SER A 53 -9.11 0.88 12.10
N GLY A 54 -9.20 0.09 13.17
CA GLY A 54 -9.99 -1.14 13.20
C GLY A 54 -9.48 -2.10 14.28
N GLU A 55 -10.20 -3.18 14.49
CA GLU A 55 -9.79 -4.28 15.36
C GLU A 55 -8.58 -5.00 14.77
N VAL A 56 -7.55 -5.21 15.59
CA VAL A 56 -6.34 -5.92 15.16
C VAL A 56 -6.56 -7.43 15.31
N VAL A 57 -6.36 -8.16 14.23
CA VAL A 57 -6.45 -9.63 14.20
C VAL A 57 -5.11 -10.22 14.61
N SER A 58 -5.12 -11.06 15.64
CA SER A 58 -3.96 -11.80 16.16
C SER A 58 -3.96 -13.28 15.80
N GLU A 59 -5.08 -13.81 15.31
CA GLU A 59 -5.19 -15.20 14.89
C GLU A 59 -4.55 -15.38 13.50
N PRO A 60 -3.82 -16.51 13.27
CA PRO A 60 -3.25 -16.79 11.97
C PRO A 60 -4.34 -17.07 10.94
N VAL A 61 -4.20 -16.50 9.76
CA VAL A 61 -5.07 -16.77 8.62
C VAL A 61 -4.48 -17.92 7.82
N SER A 62 -5.20 -19.04 7.77
CA SER A 62 -4.75 -20.26 7.09
C SER A 62 -5.03 -20.28 5.59
N ASP A 63 -5.93 -19.43 5.12
CA ASP A 63 -6.33 -19.29 3.72
C ASP A 63 -6.74 -17.84 3.44
N TRP A 64 -6.17 -17.26 2.40
CA TRP A 64 -6.41 -15.87 1.99
C TRP A 64 -7.35 -15.74 0.79
N ASP A 65 -7.85 -16.82 0.20
CA ASP A 65 -8.65 -16.74 -1.03
C ASP A 65 -9.98 -15.99 -0.82
N TRP A 66 -10.45 -15.89 0.41
CA TRP A 66 -11.64 -15.10 0.77
C TRP A 66 -11.48 -13.59 0.52
N VAL A 67 -10.25 -13.07 0.41
CA VAL A 67 -10.02 -11.63 0.16
C VAL A 67 -10.61 -11.18 -1.18
N TYR A 68 -10.78 -12.10 -2.14
CA TYR A 68 -11.45 -11.79 -3.41
C TYR A 68 -12.93 -11.46 -3.25
N GLN A 69 -13.57 -11.93 -2.17
CA GLN A 69 -15.00 -11.66 -1.91
C GLN A 69 -15.23 -10.25 -1.37
N VAL A 70 -14.22 -9.68 -0.69
CA VAL A 70 -14.30 -8.34 -0.09
C VAL A 70 -13.64 -7.27 -0.97
N ASN A 71 -12.77 -7.65 -1.88
CA ASN A 71 -12.09 -6.73 -2.78
C ASN A 71 -12.93 -6.46 -4.03
N ASP A 72 -14.00 -5.69 -3.88
CA ASP A 72 -14.84 -5.26 -4.99
C ASP A 72 -14.55 -3.79 -5.33
N PRO A 73 -13.76 -3.52 -6.37
CA PRO A 73 -13.41 -2.15 -6.75
C PRO A 73 -14.64 -1.35 -7.24
N ILE A 74 -15.71 -2.00 -7.71
CA ILE A 74 -16.92 -1.34 -8.21
C ILE A 74 -17.78 -0.86 -7.05
N ARG A 75 -17.84 -1.64 -5.97
CA ARG A 75 -18.64 -1.34 -4.77
C ARG A 75 -17.88 -0.51 -3.73
N GLY A 76 -16.60 -0.22 -3.97
CA GLY A 76 -15.76 0.51 -3.02
C GLY A 76 -15.28 -0.33 -1.82
N ASN A 77 -15.53 -1.63 -1.83
CA ASN A 77 -15.01 -2.57 -0.83
C ASN A 77 -13.57 -2.93 -1.18
N THR A 78 -12.70 -1.97 -1.05
CA THR A 78 -11.30 -2.17 -1.39
C THR A 78 -10.49 -2.48 -0.16
N ILE A 79 -9.49 -3.34 -0.33
CA ILE A 79 -8.49 -3.62 0.68
C ILE A 79 -7.53 -2.43 0.75
N MET A 80 -7.15 -2.06 1.95
CA MET A 80 -6.32 -0.89 2.19
C MET A 80 -4.96 -1.32 2.73
N LEU A 81 -3.92 -0.62 2.31
CA LEU A 81 -2.53 -0.82 2.74
C LEU A 81 -2.00 0.45 3.38
N GLU A 82 -1.53 0.34 4.62
CA GLU A 82 -0.83 1.40 5.33
C GLU A 82 0.67 1.10 5.34
N THR A 83 1.46 2.09 4.99
CA THR A 83 2.93 2.04 4.98
C THR A 83 3.49 3.20 5.77
N GLN A 84 4.66 3.00 6.40
CA GLN A 84 5.33 4.01 7.20
C GLN A 84 6.14 4.95 6.31
N THR A 85 5.85 6.26 6.34
CA THR A 85 6.65 7.26 5.64
C THR A 85 7.94 7.58 6.39
N TRP A 86 8.90 8.20 5.72
CA TRP A 86 10.16 8.62 6.33
C TRP A 86 10.00 9.70 7.42
N TYR A 87 8.93 10.48 7.35
CA TYR A 87 8.64 11.53 8.32
C TYR A 87 7.69 11.10 9.46
N GLY A 88 7.42 9.79 9.58
CA GLY A 88 6.74 9.21 10.73
C GLY A 88 5.21 9.25 10.72
N VAL A 89 4.58 9.90 9.72
CA VAL A 89 3.12 9.84 9.53
C VAL A 89 2.80 8.77 8.50
N PRO A 90 2.07 7.70 8.85
CA PRO A 90 1.74 6.66 7.90
C PRO A 90 0.90 7.19 6.74
N HIS A 91 1.03 6.52 5.61
CA HIS A 91 0.27 6.79 4.41
C HIS A 91 -0.49 5.53 4.02
N SER A 92 -1.77 5.65 3.71
CA SER A 92 -2.59 4.52 3.29
C SER A 92 -3.19 4.72 1.91
N VAL A 93 -3.30 3.61 1.18
CA VAL A 93 -3.85 3.52 -0.17
C VAL A 93 -4.75 2.31 -0.30
N THR A 94 -5.61 2.30 -1.31
CA THR A 94 -6.34 1.10 -1.70
C THR A 94 -5.48 0.22 -2.59
N ILE A 95 -5.58 -1.09 -2.43
CA ILE A 95 -4.84 -2.07 -3.22
C ILE A 95 -5.73 -3.26 -3.60
N SER A 96 -5.31 -4.00 -4.61
CA SER A 96 -5.89 -5.30 -4.97
C SER A 96 -4.82 -6.39 -4.76
N PRO A 97 -4.88 -7.13 -3.64
CA PRO A 97 -3.94 -8.21 -3.40
C PRO A 97 -4.23 -9.40 -4.30
N THR A 98 -3.26 -10.29 -4.42
CA THR A 98 -3.39 -11.60 -5.06
C THR A 98 -3.23 -12.67 -3.99
N ALA A 99 -4.24 -13.52 -3.81
CA ALA A 99 -4.22 -14.64 -2.88
C ALA A 99 -4.01 -15.97 -3.63
N ARG A 100 -3.38 -16.91 -2.97
CA ARG A 100 -3.18 -18.28 -3.42
C ARG A 100 -3.19 -19.21 -2.20
N GLY A 101 -4.37 -19.53 -1.70
CA GLY A 101 -4.52 -20.30 -0.48
C GLY A 101 -3.83 -19.61 0.71
N LYS A 102 -2.77 -20.21 1.23
CA LYS A 102 -2.00 -19.66 2.36
C LYS A 102 -1.17 -18.43 2.04
N GLU A 103 -0.93 -18.14 0.77
CA GLU A 103 -0.06 -17.08 0.33
C GLU A 103 -0.84 -15.85 -0.10
N LEU A 104 -0.39 -14.69 0.38
CA LEU A 104 -0.93 -13.38 0.01
C LEU A 104 0.18 -12.54 -0.61
N TYR A 105 -0.15 -11.83 -1.68
CA TYR A 105 0.78 -10.97 -2.40
C TYR A 105 0.17 -9.60 -2.65
N ILE A 106 1.02 -8.57 -2.65
CA ILE A 106 0.66 -7.23 -3.09
C ILE A 106 1.53 -6.85 -4.28
N GLY A 107 0.94 -6.20 -5.27
CA GLY A 107 1.62 -5.80 -6.50
C GLY A 107 1.75 -4.30 -6.64
N GLY A 108 2.89 -3.85 -7.14
CA GLY A 108 3.14 -2.48 -7.56
C GLY A 108 3.67 -2.46 -8.99
N SER A 109 3.33 -1.44 -9.75
CA SER A 109 3.82 -1.27 -11.11
C SER A 109 4.65 0.00 -11.20
N GLU A 110 5.89 -0.15 -11.62
CA GLU A 110 6.67 0.95 -12.15
C GLU A 110 6.22 1.16 -13.59
N GLN A 111 5.14 1.83 -13.75
CA GLN A 111 4.71 2.34 -15.03
C GLN A 111 4.78 3.84 -14.99
N ASP A 112 5.55 4.37 -15.97
CA ASP A 112 5.32 5.68 -16.49
C ASP A 112 6.08 6.84 -15.80
N PHE A 113 6.84 7.52 -16.62
CA PHE A 113 7.44 8.84 -16.38
C PHE A 113 6.43 9.87 -15.84
N ARG A 114 5.13 9.70 -16.08
CA ARG A 114 4.09 10.53 -15.49
C ARG A 114 3.99 10.38 -13.99
N LEU A 115 4.14 9.15 -13.46
CA LEU A 115 4.10 8.91 -12.03
C LEU A 115 5.29 9.54 -11.29
N GLU A 116 6.45 9.65 -11.93
CA GLU A 116 7.60 10.34 -11.34
C GLU A 116 7.41 11.86 -11.28
N ARG A 117 6.79 12.43 -12.29
CA ARG A 117 6.47 13.85 -12.34
C ARG A 117 5.38 14.24 -11.35
N ASP A 118 4.30 13.45 -11.29
CA ASP A 118 3.10 13.78 -10.54
C ASP A 118 3.13 13.25 -9.09
N PHE A 119 4.01 12.28 -8.83
CA PHE A 119 4.19 11.65 -7.53
C PHE A 119 5.67 11.48 -7.20
N PRO A 120 6.24 12.39 -6.41
CA PRO A 120 7.60 12.23 -5.90
C PRO A 120 7.80 10.86 -5.25
N HIS A 121 8.96 10.28 -5.39
CA HIS A 121 9.36 8.95 -4.86
C HIS A 121 8.90 8.70 -3.42
N SER A 122 8.92 9.75 -2.58
CA SER A 122 8.50 9.70 -1.18
C SER A 122 7.01 9.42 -0.94
N LYS A 123 6.17 9.48 -1.98
CA LYS A 123 4.72 9.24 -1.90
C LYS A 123 4.30 7.89 -2.45
N ARG A 124 5.23 7.06 -2.92
CA ARG A 124 4.94 5.71 -3.41
C ARG A 124 4.99 4.74 -2.25
N TRP A 125 3.95 3.95 -2.07
CA TRP A 125 3.89 2.98 -0.98
C TRP A 125 5.03 1.95 -1.06
N TRP A 126 5.47 1.54 -2.27
CA TRP A 126 6.58 0.61 -2.43
C TRP A 126 7.93 1.20 -2.02
N ALA A 127 8.20 2.48 -2.23
CA ALA A 127 9.38 3.13 -1.68
C ALA A 127 9.36 3.19 -0.13
N ASN A 128 8.17 3.20 0.45
CA ASN A 128 8.05 3.11 1.90
C ASN A 128 8.40 1.71 2.40
N ILE A 129 7.92 0.65 1.74
CA ILE A 129 8.19 -0.73 2.17
C ILE A 129 9.63 -1.19 1.91
N GLU A 130 10.34 -0.61 0.95
CA GLU A 130 11.78 -0.82 0.79
C GLU A 130 12.58 -0.35 2.00
N ARG A 131 12.13 0.71 2.65
CA ARG A 131 12.74 1.25 3.86
C ARG A 131 12.26 0.56 5.13
N ASP A 132 10.96 0.29 5.23
CA ASP A 132 10.33 -0.38 6.36
C ASP A 132 9.31 -1.39 5.82
N PRO A 133 9.63 -2.71 5.82
CA PRO A 133 8.76 -3.74 5.26
C PRO A 133 7.52 -4.02 6.11
N ARG A 134 7.39 -3.39 7.26
CA ARG A 134 6.21 -3.53 8.13
C ARG A 134 5.07 -2.71 7.59
N VAL A 135 3.95 -3.37 7.37
CA VAL A 135 2.74 -2.74 6.85
C VAL A 135 1.53 -3.14 7.70
N ARG A 136 0.45 -2.42 7.54
CA ARG A 136 -0.87 -2.81 8.05
C ARG A 136 -1.83 -2.88 6.89
N MET A 137 -2.62 -3.94 6.87
CA MET A 137 -3.68 -4.10 5.88
C MET A 137 -5.03 -4.04 6.56
N LYS A 138 -5.97 -3.28 6.00
CA LYS A 138 -7.36 -3.29 6.43
C LYS A 138 -8.16 -4.10 5.43
N ILE A 139 -8.74 -5.20 5.90
CA ILE A 139 -9.51 -6.15 5.10
C ILE A 139 -10.81 -6.41 5.85
N ASP A 140 -11.94 -6.12 5.23
CA ASP A 140 -13.27 -6.26 5.85
C ASP A 140 -13.37 -5.56 7.23
N GLY A 141 -12.85 -4.33 7.31
CA GLY A 141 -12.88 -3.52 8.53
C GLY A 141 -11.86 -3.91 9.61
N LYS A 142 -11.19 -5.06 9.48
CA LYS A 142 -10.20 -5.57 10.44
C LYS A 142 -8.77 -5.22 10.00
N ILE A 143 -7.89 -5.04 10.97
CA ILE A 143 -6.48 -4.72 10.76
C ILE A 143 -5.63 -5.98 10.90
N TYR A 144 -4.83 -6.24 9.89
CA TYR A 144 -3.82 -7.29 9.88
C TYR A 144 -2.44 -6.63 9.88
N GLU A 145 -1.64 -6.91 10.90
CA GLU A 145 -0.25 -6.48 10.96
C GLU A 145 0.61 -7.42 10.13
N MET A 146 1.31 -6.89 9.15
CA MET A 146 2.01 -7.66 8.13
C MET A 146 3.47 -7.24 7.99
N THR A 147 4.28 -8.14 7.48
CA THR A 147 5.60 -7.86 6.91
C THR A 147 5.61 -8.31 5.47
N VAL A 148 6.29 -7.56 4.60
CA VAL A 148 6.37 -7.88 3.18
C VAL A 148 7.78 -8.18 2.76
N ALA A 149 7.95 -9.13 1.81
CA ALA A 149 9.22 -9.46 1.21
C ALA A 149 9.09 -9.44 -0.32
N LEU A 150 10.05 -8.80 -0.99
CA LEU A 150 10.09 -8.73 -2.45
C LEU A 150 10.24 -10.14 -3.05
N VAL A 151 9.42 -10.47 -4.03
CA VAL A 151 9.59 -11.68 -4.84
C VAL A 151 10.65 -11.38 -5.91
N ALA A 152 11.89 -11.83 -5.66
CA ALA A 152 13.02 -11.56 -6.52
C ALA A 152 13.00 -12.39 -7.82
N ASP A 153 12.41 -13.59 -7.80
CA ASP A 153 12.30 -14.46 -8.98
C ASP A 153 11.19 -13.98 -9.92
N ARG A 154 11.60 -13.44 -11.06
CA ARG A 154 10.68 -13.01 -12.12
C ARG A 154 9.83 -14.15 -12.69
N THR A 155 10.32 -15.37 -12.65
CA THR A 155 9.57 -16.56 -13.10
C THR A 155 8.41 -16.85 -12.15
N GLU A 156 8.64 -16.69 -10.85
CA GLU A 156 7.58 -16.77 -9.83
C GLU A 156 6.54 -15.68 -10.07
N VAL A 157 6.97 -14.43 -10.27
CA VAL A 157 6.05 -13.32 -10.58
C VAL A 157 5.26 -13.61 -11.85
N ALA A 158 5.90 -14.08 -12.92
CA ALA A 158 5.21 -14.41 -14.18
C ALA A 158 4.15 -15.51 -13.98
N ARG A 159 4.45 -16.54 -13.17
CA ARG A 159 3.47 -17.59 -12.82
C ARG A 159 2.33 -17.03 -11.98
N LEU A 160 2.62 -16.11 -11.05
CA LEU A 160 1.61 -15.50 -10.20
C LEU A 160 0.59 -14.70 -11.00
N ILE A 161 1.03 -13.92 -11.99
CA ILE A 161 0.17 -13.01 -12.77
C ILE A 161 -0.26 -13.57 -14.13
N GLY A 162 0.24 -14.73 -14.53
CA GLY A 162 -0.08 -15.37 -15.81
C GLY A 162 0.50 -14.70 -17.05
N ARG A 163 1.53 -13.82 -16.89
CA ARG A 163 2.19 -13.09 -17.98
C ARG A 163 3.58 -12.59 -17.57
N ASP A 164 4.37 -12.10 -18.53
CA ASP A 164 5.64 -11.43 -18.25
C ASP A 164 5.40 -10.18 -17.35
N PRO A 165 6.12 -10.05 -16.23
CA PRO A 165 6.05 -8.86 -15.39
C PRO A 165 6.68 -7.61 -16.03
N VAL A 166 7.41 -7.78 -17.15
CA VAL A 166 8.07 -6.70 -17.88
C VAL A 166 7.23 -6.32 -19.09
N THR A 167 6.80 -5.07 -19.16
CA THR A 167 6.14 -4.51 -20.33
C THR A 167 7.18 -3.90 -21.25
N ARG A 168 7.15 -4.28 -22.53
CA ARG A 168 8.03 -3.77 -23.58
C ARG A 168 7.22 -3.15 -24.69
N THR A 169 7.77 -2.11 -25.29
CA THR A 169 7.25 -1.49 -26.51
C THR A 169 8.36 -1.40 -27.54
N VAL A 170 7.99 -1.38 -28.81
CA VAL A 170 8.93 -1.19 -29.92
C VAL A 170 8.78 0.25 -30.41
N ASP A 171 9.87 1.00 -30.48
CA ASP A 171 9.87 2.36 -30.99
C ASP A 171 9.74 2.40 -32.53
N ALA A 172 9.60 3.60 -33.09
CA ALA A 172 9.45 3.80 -34.53
C ALA A 172 10.69 3.32 -35.34
N GLN A 173 11.83 3.13 -34.68
CA GLN A 173 13.09 2.65 -35.26
C GLN A 173 13.25 1.13 -35.12
N GLY A 174 12.30 0.44 -34.50
CA GLY A 174 12.32 -1.01 -34.27
C GLY A 174 13.09 -1.46 -33.03
N ASN A 175 13.50 -0.54 -32.17
CA ASN A 175 14.21 -0.90 -30.92
C ASN A 175 13.22 -1.24 -29.80
N GLU A 176 13.49 -2.33 -29.07
CA GLU A 176 12.73 -2.73 -27.91
C GLU A 176 13.08 -1.85 -26.70
N GLN A 177 12.05 -1.29 -26.05
CA GLN A 177 12.18 -0.47 -24.85
C GLN A 177 11.33 -1.05 -23.73
N ILE A 178 11.87 -1.13 -22.51
CA ILE A 178 11.11 -1.50 -21.31
C ILE A 178 10.33 -0.25 -20.87
N THR A 179 9.01 -0.36 -20.86
CA THR A 179 8.10 0.72 -20.48
C THR A 179 7.42 0.50 -19.13
N GLY A 180 7.63 -0.66 -18.52
CA GLY A 180 7.11 -0.91 -17.19
C GLY A 180 7.62 -2.24 -16.61
N VAL A 181 7.72 -2.28 -15.30
CA VAL A 181 8.04 -3.48 -14.53
C VAL A 181 7.01 -3.63 -13.42
N ARG A 182 6.49 -4.84 -13.24
CA ARG A 182 5.63 -5.18 -12.11
C ARG A 182 6.45 -5.90 -11.07
N HIS A 183 6.40 -5.38 -9.85
CA HIS A 183 6.99 -5.98 -8.67
C HIS A 183 5.88 -6.57 -7.81
N TYR A 184 6.17 -7.68 -7.14
CA TYR A 184 5.29 -8.30 -6.18
C TYR A 184 6.04 -8.54 -4.89
N TRP A 185 5.32 -8.38 -3.79
CA TRP A 185 5.82 -8.68 -2.45
C TRP A 185 4.91 -9.75 -1.86
N ARG A 186 5.51 -10.79 -1.31
CA ARG A 186 4.81 -11.78 -0.50
C ARG A 186 4.54 -11.16 0.87
N VAL A 187 3.35 -11.39 1.39
CA VAL A 187 2.85 -10.79 2.62
C VAL A 187 2.80 -11.85 3.71
N TYR A 188 3.36 -11.56 4.87
CA TYR A 188 3.38 -12.45 6.03
C TYR A 188 2.70 -11.75 7.20
N GLN A 189 1.78 -12.46 7.86
CA GLN A 189 1.13 -11.95 9.05
C GLN A 189 2.13 -11.95 10.22
N ARG A 190 2.24 -10.82 10.91
CA ARG A 190 3.07 -10.68 12.11
C ARG A 190 2.30 -11.09 13.36
N ASN A 191 3.06 -11.31 14.45
CA ASN A 191 2.52 -11.57 15.78
C ASN A 191 1.61 -12.81 15.85
N VAL A 192 1.82 -13.75 14.94
CA VAL A 192 1.15 -15.07 14.94
C VAL A 192 2.19 -16.17 15.11
N PRO A 193 1.90 -17.22 15.89
CA PRO A 193 2.89 -18.25 16.22
C PRO A 193 3.50 -18.97 15.02
N GLU A 194 2.76 -19.11 13.93
CA GLU A 194 3.19 -19.82 12.71
C GLU A 194 4.24 -19.05 11.91
N TYR A 195 4.23 -17.71 11.99
CA TYR A 195 5.09 -16.86 11.16
C TYR A 195 6.16 -16.10 11.97
N GLY A 196 6.15 -16.19 13.30
CA GLY A 196 7.07 -15.45 14.16
C GLY A 196 6.83 -13.93 14.13
N ASP A 197 7.84 -13.16 14.53
CA ASP A 197 7.80 -11.70 14.60
C ASP A 197 8.06 -11.00 13.24
N GLY A 198 8.21 -11.76 12.17
CA GLY A 198 8.55 -11.24 10.84
C GLY A 198 10.03 -10.83 10.68
N SER A 199 10.82 -10.88 11.75
CA SER A 199 12.25 -10.53 11.68
C SER A 199 13.07 -11.56 10.87
N THR A 200 12.57 -12.79 10.80
CA THR A 200 13.20 -13.88 10.05
C THR A 200 13.07 -13.68 8.54
N VAL A 201 11.99 -13.05 8.07
CA VAL A 201 11.73 -12.83 6.64
C VAL A 201 12.66 -11.77 6.07
N ALA A 202 13.01 -10.76 6.85
CA ALA A 202 13.93 -9.69 6.43
C ALA A 202 15.40 -10.16 6.26
N ARG A 203 15.76 -11.39 6.71
CA ARG A 203 17.10 -11.95 6.62
C ARG A 203 17.29 -12.93 5.45
N LEU A 204 16.26 -13.18 4.67
CA LEU A 204 16.30 -14.13 3.55
C LEU A 204 16.48 -13.45 2.17
N ASN A 205 16.73 -12.14 2.15
CA ASN A 205 17.03 -11.36 0.93
C ASN A 205 18.46 -10.85 0.93
#